data_4f4664aa856d9c1f7c2b1c7b5e162482
#
_entry.id   4f4664aa856d9c1f7c2b1c7b5e162482
#
_cell.length_a   1.000
_cell.length_b   1.000
_cell.length_c   1.000
_cell.angle_alpha   90.00
_cell.angle_beta   90.00
_cell.angle_gamma   90.00
#
_symmetry.space_group_name_H-M   'P 1'
#
loop_
_entity.id
_entity.type
_entity.pdbx_description
1 polymer ?
#
loop_
_entity_poly.entity_id
_entity_poly.type
_entity_poly.pdbx_seq_one_letter_code
_entity_poly.pdbx_strand_id
1 'polypeptide(L)'
;MHLDEYQKAAGDYQLENAPPEERVFGLLEEAGELAGVFKRMLRGDFPPDVAASKLHKELGDIMWYLARVAADNGWDLSDVAKANLDKLESRKIRNVIMGQGDNR
;
A
#
# COMPACT_ATOMS: atom_id res chain seq x y z
N MET A 1 14.22 0.10 10.61
CA MET A 1 14.10 0.95 9.42
C MET A 1 12.89 1.85 9.55
N HIS A 2 13.05 3.13 9.26
CA HIS A 2 11.94 4.09 9.27
C HIS A 2 11.30 4.18 7.89
N LEU A 3 10.05 4.64 7.82
CA LEU A 3 9.29 4.73 6.57
C LEU A 3 10.00 5.58 5.50
N ASP A 4 10.59 6.70 5.90
CA ASP A 4 11.27 7.60 4.96
C ASP A 4 12.58 7.02 4.45
N GLU A 5 13.27 6.21 5.25
CA GLU A 5 14.44 5.45 4.81
C GLU A 5 14.05 4.43 3.75
N TYR A 6 12.95 3.71 3.99
CA TYR A 6 12.41 2.78 3.01
C TYR A 6 12.03 3.49 1.70
N GLN A 7 11.31 4.60 1.81
CA GLN A 7 10.88 5.38 0.64
C GLN A 7 12.07 5.81 -0.22
N LYS A 8 13.13 6.28 0.42
CA LYS A 8 14.35 6.69 -0.28
C LYS A 8 15.02 5.50 -0.98
N ALA A 9 15.22 4.40 -0.26
CA ALA A 9 15.84 3.20 -0.81
C ALA A 9 15.02 2.62 -1.97
N ALA A 10 13.69 2.64 -1.84
CA ALA A 10 12.78 2.17 -2.87
C ALA A 10 12.96 2.93 -4.19
N GLY A 11 13.33 4.19 -4.13
CA GLY A 11 13.56 5.03 -5.31
C GLY A 11 14.69 4.55 -6.20
N ASP A 12 15.64 3.79 -5.66
CA ASP A 12 16.77 3.27 -6.43
C ASP A 12 16.33 2.22 -7.46
N TYR A 13 15.15 1.69 -7.34
CA TYR A 13 14.62 0.63 -8.23
C TYR A 13 13.57 1.16 -9.21
N GLN A 14 13.37 2.46 -9.27
CA GLN A 14 12.40 3.06 -10.17
C GLN A 14 12.97 3.14 -11.60
N LEU A 15 12.14 2.76 -12.58
CA LEU A 15 12.49 2.88 -13.97
C LEU A 15 12.54 4.35 -14.39
N GLU A 16 13.57 4.72 -15.14
CA GLU A 16 13.69 6.04 -15.70
C GLU A 16 12.62 6.26 -16.78
N ASN A 17 12.14 7.49 -16.88
CA ASN A 17 11.20 7.92 -17.91
C ASN A 17 9.79 7.29 -17.84
N ALA A 18 9.51 6.49 -16.80
CA ALA A 18 8.15 6.02 -16.58
C ALA A 18 7.25 7.16 -16.09
N PRO A 19 6.07 7.37 -16.69
CA PRO A 19 5.17 8.42 -16.22
C PRO A 19 4.60 8.11 -14.84
N PRO A 20 4.29 9.14 -14.02
CA PRO A 20 3.77 8.91 -12.67
C PRO A 20 2.51 8.04 -12.61
N GLU A 21 1.66 8.10 -13.65
CA GLU A 21 0.44 7.29 -13.75
C GLU A 21 0.73 5.79 -13.74
N GLU A 22 1.90 5.37 -14.25
CA GLU A 22 2.30 3.96 -14.23
C GLU A 22 2.35 3.44 -12.80
N ARG A 23 2.82 4.23 -11.85
CA ARG A 23 2.91 3.80 -10.46
C ARG A 23 1.55 3.71 -9.78
N VAL A 24 0.60 4.56 -10.17
CA VAL A 24 -0.77 4.46 -9.67
C VAL A 24 -1.43 3.18 -10.20
N PHE A 25 -1.26 2.88 -11.49
CA PHE A 25 -1.78 1.64 -12.07
C PHE A 25 -1.08 0.42 -11.49
N GLY A 26 0.23 0.51 -11.22
CA GLY A 26 0.98 -0.56 -10.56
C GLY A 26 0.45 -0.86 -9.17
N LEU A 27 0.11 0.17 -8.39
CA LEU A 27 -0.50 -0.01 -7.08
C LEU A 27 -1.81 -0.78 -7.18
N LEU A 28 -2.68 -0.43 -8.13
CA LEU A 28 -3.93 -1.13 -8.35
C LEU A 28 -3.71 -2.57 -8.80
N GLU A 29 -2.77 -2.80 -9.68
CA GLU A 29 -2.42 -4.14 -10.16
C GLU A 29 -1.96 -5.03 -9.02
N GLU A 30 -1.06 -4.54 -8.17
CA GLU A 30 -0.56 -5.32 -7.03
C GLU A 30 -1.65 -5.58 -5.99
N ALA A 31 -2.56 -4.64 -5.78
CA ALA A 31 -3.73 -4.88 -4.93
C ALA A 31 -4.60 -6.01 -5.50
N GLY A 32 -4.75 -6.05 -6.82
CA GLY A 32 -5.45 -7.13 -7.50
C GLY A 32 -4.72 -8.47 -7.37
N GLU A 33 -3.39 -8.47 -7.45
CA GLU A 33 -2.57 -9.68 -7.23
C GLU A 33 -2.78 -10.22 -5.81
N LEU A 34 -2.82 -9.34 -4.81
CA LEU A 34 -3.11 -9.73 -3.43
C LEU A 34 -4.47 -10.44 -3.34
N ALA A 35 -5.50 -9.85 -3.92
CA ALA A 35 -6.84 -10.43 -3.95
C ALA A 35 -6.85 -11.79 -4.68
N GLY A 36 -6.08 -11.91 -5.78
CA GLY A 36 -5.94 -13.14 -6.54
C GLY A 36 -5.34 -14.28 -5.73
N VAL A 37 -4.39 -13.99 -4.85
CA VAL A 37 -3.80 -15.01 -3.97
C VAL A 37 -4.87 -15.58 -3.04
N PHE A 38 -5.70 -14.74 -2.42
CA PHE A 38 -6.80 -15.19 -1.57
C PHE A 38 -7.82 -16.02 -2.35
N LYS A 39 -8.18 -15.60 -3.55
CA LYS A 39 -9.11 -16.31 -4.40
C LYS A 39 -8.61 -17.73 -4.69
N ARG A 40 -7.34 -17.84 -5.06
CA ARG A 40 -6.74 -19.16 -5.41
C ARG A 40 -6.61 -20.05 -4.18
N MET A 41 -6.27 -19.48 -3.03
CA MET A 41 -6.24 -20.24 -1.78
C MET A 41 -7.61 -20.81 -1.44
N LEU A 42 -8.67 -20.00 -1.57
CA LEU A 42 -10.04 -20.46 -1.30
C LEU A 42 -10.49 -21.55 -2.26
N ARG A 43 -10.00 -21.58 -3.49
CA ARG A 43 -10.27 -22.63 -4.45
C ARG A 43 -9.43 -23.90 -4.23
N GLY A 44 -8.47 -23.85 -3.31
CA GLY A 44 -7.59 -24.98 -3.04
C GLY A 44 -6.42 -25.13 -4.02
N ASP A 45 -6.09 -24.09 -4.78
CA ASP A 45 -4.98 -24.15 -5.74
C ASP A 45 -3.62 -24.30 -5.07
N PHE A 46 -3.49 -23.85 -3.82
CA PHE A 46 -2.29 -24.07 -3.00
C PHE A 46 -2.65 -23.99 -1.51
N PRO A 47 -1.78 -24.58 -0.63
CA PRO A 47 -2.06 -24.61 0.80
C PRO A 47 -1.83 -23.23 1.46
N PRO A 48 -2.38 -23.03 2.69
CA PRO A 48 -2.29 -21.75 3.41
C PRO A 48 -0.89 -21.23 3.65
N ASP A 49 0.10 -22.09 3.89
CA ASP A 49 1.48 -21.68 4.11
C ASP A 49 2.10 -21.09 2.82
N VAL A 50 1.79 -21.65 1.68
CA VAL A 50 2.21 -21.13 0.37
C VAL A 50 1.50 -19.81 0.11
N ALA A 51 0.21 -19.71 0.42
CA ALA A 51 -0.54 -18.47 0.30
C ALA A 51 0.08 -17.37 1.16
N ALA A 52 0.43 -17.66 2.41
CA ALA A 52 1.03 -16.69 3.33
C ALA A 52 2.32 -16.10 2.75
N SER A 53 3.19 -16.94 2.17
CA SER A 53 4.41 -16.47 1.53
C SER A 53 4.13 -15.54 0.35
N LYS A 54 3.13 -15.88 -0.48
CA LYS A 54 2.73 -15.05 -1.63
C LYS A 54 2.15 -13.71 -1.18
N LEU A 55 1.28 -13.73 -0.15
CA LEU A 55 0.68 -12.52 0.41
C LEU A 55 1.74 -11.56 0.95
N HIS A 56 2.73 -12.11 1.62
CA HIS A 56 3.83 -11.31 2.18
C HIS A 56 4.57 -10.55 1.07
N LYS A 57 4.85 -11.21 -0.06
CA LYS A 57 5.50 -10.58 -1.21
C LYS A 57 4.63 -9.51 -1.85
N GLU A 58 3.34 -9.79 -2.02
CA GLU A 58 2.41 -8.81 -2.61
C GLU A 58 2.26 -7.56 -1.74
N LEU A 59 2.27 -7.72 -0.41
CA LEU A 59 2.26 -6.57 0.48
C LEU A 59 3.50 -5.69 0.29
N GLY A 60 4.66 -6.31 0.08
CA GLY A 60 5.88 -5.57 -0.25
C GLY A 60 5.76 -4.78 -1.55
N ASP A 61 5.19 -5.40 -2.58
CA ASP A 61 5.00 -4.76 -3.88
C ASP A 61 4.01 -3.59 -3.78
N ILE A 62 2.93 -3.76 -3.02
CA ILE A 62 1.98 -2.67 -2.73
C ILE A 62 2.69 -1.51 -2.01
N MET A 63 3.51 -1.84 -1.01
CA MET A 63 4.26 -0.83 -0.26
C MET A 63 5.21 -0.05 -1.17
N TRP A 64 5.88 -0.72 -2.10
CA TRP A 64 6.79 -0.07 -3.03
C TRP A 64 6.07 0.96 -3.90
N TYR A 65 4.96 0.58 -4.52
CA TYR A 65 4.18 1.49 -5.34
C TYR A 65 3.60 2.64 -4.52
N LEU A 66 3.11 2.35 -3.31
CA LEU A 66 2.59 3.37 -2.40
C LEU A 66 3.67 4.42 -2.08
N ALA A 67 4.87 3.97 -1.75
CA ALA A 67 6.00 4.84 -1.46
C ALA A 67 6.37 5.71 -2.67
N ARG A 68 6.34 5.13 -3.88
CA ARG A 68 6.67 5.87 -5.10
C ARG A 68 5.60 6.87 -5.48
N VAL A 69 4.33 6.54 -5.30
CA VAL A 69 3.22 7.50 -5.52
C VAL A 69 3.36 8.70 -4.58
N ALA A 70 3.67 8.46 -3.31
CA ALA A 70 3.91 9.55 -2.36
C ALA A 70 5.10 10.43 -2.82
N ALA A 71 6.21 9.80 -3.22
CA ALA A 71 7.40 10.51 -3.70
C ALA A 71 7.11 11.35 -4.95
N ASP A 72 6.32 10.83 -5.88
CA ASP A 72 5.93 11.55 -7.09
C ASP A 72 5.16 12.85 -6.79
N ASN A 73 4.49 12.88 -5.64
CA ASN A 73 3.74 14.05 -5.18
C ASN A 73 4.55 14.95 -4.24
N GLY A 74 5.81 14.62 -3.98
CA GLY A 74 6.65 15.36 -3.07
C GLY A 74 6.31 15.15 -1.60
N TRP A 75 5.65 14.06 -1.25
CA TRP A 75 5.24 13.75 0.13
C TRP A 75 6.15 12.70 0.75
N ASP A 76 6.55 12.95 1.99
CA ASP A 76 7.23 11.93 2.78
C ASP A 76 6.23 10.87 3.25
N LEU A 77 6.63 9.62 3.16
CA LEU A 77 5.76 8.51 3.54
C LEU A 77 5.35 8.58 5.02
N SER A 78 6.26 9.05 5.89
CA SER A 78 5.95 9.28 7.30
C SER A 78 4.84 10.32 7.50
N ASP A 79 4.78 11.36 6.68
CA ASP A 79 3.72 12.37 6.76
C ASP A 79 2.38 11.80 6.33
N VAL A 80 2.36 10.97 5.29
CA VAL A 80 1.15 10.27 4.86
C VAL A 80 0.62 9.37 5.98
N ALA A 81 1.54 8.63 6.62
CA ALA A 81 1.18 7.75 7.73
C ALA A 81 0.65 8.54 8.93
N LYS A 82 1.32 9.63 9.29
CA LYS A 82 0.91 10.49 10.42
C LYS A 82 -0.47 11.09 10.17
N ALA A 83 -0.70 11.65 8.99
CA ALA A 83 -2.00 12.23 8.65
C ALA A 83 -3.12 11.20 8.72
N ASN A 84 -2.84 9.97 8.31
CA ASN A 84 -3.81 8.88 8.41
C ASN A 84 -4.11 8.55 9.87
N LEU A 85 -3.10 8.43 10.73
CA LEU A 85 -3.30 8.15 12.15
C LEU A 85 -4.07 9.28 12.85
N ASP A 86 -3.75 10.53 12.54
CA ASP A 86 -4.44 11.69 13.11
C ASP A 86 -5.93 11.68 12.73
N LYS A 87 -6.24 11.34 11.47
CA LYS A 87 -7.61 11.21 10.98
C LYS A 87 -8.36 10.10 11.73
N LEU A 88 -7.72 8.93 11.87
CA LEU A 88 -8.33 7.78 12.56
C LEU A 88 -8.56 8.08 14.05
N GLU A 89 -7.60 8.72 14.70
CA GLU A 89 -7.74 9.11 16.11
C GLU A 89 -8.88 10.10 16.31
N SER A 90 -9.00 11.10 15.43
CA SER A 90 -10.13 12.04 15.45
C SER A 90 -11.46 11.33 15.30
N ARG A 91 -11.57 10.38 14.38
CA ARG A 91 -12.79 9.60 14.17
C ARG A 91 -13.14 8.74 15.38
N LYS A 92 -12.14 8.15 16.03
CA LYS A 92 -12.32 7.36 17.24
C LYS A 92 -12.87 8.22 18.38
N ILE A 93 -12.27 9.39 18.61
CA ILE A 93 -12.71 10.33 19.66
C ILE A 93 -14.15 10.78 19.40
N ARG A 94 -14.48 11.09 18.14
CA ARG A 94 -15.83 11.53 17.76
C ARG A 94 -16.83 10.39 17.56
N ASN A 95 -16.36 9.12 17.70
CA ASN A 95 -17.17 7.90 17.55
C ASN A 95 -17.77 7.77 16.14
N VAL A 96 -16.99 8.08 15.09
CA VAL A 96 -17.40 8.01 13.69
C VAL A 96 -16.45 7.19 12.82
N ILE A 97 -15.74 6.18 13.40
CA ILE A 97 -14.86 5.29 12.66
C ILE A 97 -15.68 4.52 11.62
N MET A 98 -16.83 4.00 12.02
CA MET A 98 -17.75 3.34 11.10
C MET A 98 -18.55 4.39 10.36
N GLY A 99 -18.68 4.24 9.06
CA GLY A 99 -19.37 5.18 8.21
C GLY A 99 -18.65 5.35 6.88
N GLN A 100 -19.03 6.35 6.10
CA GLN A 100 -18.50 6.59 4.78
C GLN A 100 -17.96 8.02 4.64
N GLY A 101 -17.02 8.17 3.73
CA GLY A 101 -16.45 9.46 3.37
C GLY A 101 -15.29 9.87 4.26
N ASP A 102 -14.33 10.60 3.67
CA ASP A 102 -13.14 11.05 4.37
C ASP A 102 -13.37 12.22 5.31
N ASN A 103 -14.48 12.92 5.17
CA ASN A 103 -14.77 14.10 5.97
C ASN A 103 -15.69 13.83 7.17
N ARG A 104 -15.99 12.57 7.46
CA ARG A 104 -16.84 12.21 8.59
C ARG A 104 -16.22 12.42 9.97
#